data_a61bfe8520038f00799460ba8bc6956c
#
_entry.id   a61bfe8520038f00799460ba8bc6956c
#
_cell.length_a   1.000
_cell.length_b   1.000
_cell.length_c   1.000
_cell.angle_alpha   90.00
_cell.angle_beta   90.00
_cell.angle_gamma   90.00
#
_symmetry.space_group_name_H-M   'P 1'
#
loop_
_entity.id
_entity.type
_entity.pdbx_description
1 polymer ?
#
loop_
_entity_poly.entity_id
_entity_poly.type
_entity_poly.pdbx_seq_one_letter_code
_entity_poly.pdbx_strand_id
1 'polypeptide(L)'
;MQINKYLVHELQERNLWDEEMRTELIRSEGSVQTIERIPDDLKSVYRTAWEIPMKSLIEMAADRGAYIDQSQSLNLFMESPTINRLSSMYMFAWKSGIKTTYYLRSRPATRINQTTVTTSSPTPSGGDGLTNKTAEELACSLENPESCDSCQ
;
A
#
# COMPACT_ATOMS: atom_id res chain seq x y z
N MET A 1 -11.90 10.14 11.39
CA MET A 1 -11.63 9.22 10.29
C MET A 1 -12.76 9.34 9.28
N GLN A 2 -12.46 9.42 7.98
CA GLN A 2 -13.47 9.50 6.93
C GLN A 2 -13.53 8.15 6.21
N ILE A 3 -14.68 7.47 6.24
CA ILE A 3 -14.88 6.20 5.53
C ILE A 3 -15.42 6.52 4.12
N ASN A 4 -15.03 5.73 3.12
CA ASN A 4 -15.50 5.88 1.76
C ASN A 4 -17.02 5.64 1.70
N LYS A 5 -17.79 6.67 1.31
CA LYS A 5 -19.26 6.61 1.25
C LYS A 5 -19.80 5.54 0.29
N TYR A 6 -19.09 5.30 -0.80
CA TYR A 6 -19.48 4.29 -1.80
C TYR A 6 -19.33 2.88 -1.24
N LEU A 7 -18.23 2.60 -0.53
CA LEU A 7 -18.06 1.34 0.19
C LEU A 7 -19.17 1.11 1.21
N VAL A 8 -19.52 2.15 1.99
CA VAL A 8 -20.62 2.04 2.98
C VAL A 8 -21.94 1.71 2.29
N HIS A 9 -22.25 2.38 1.17
CA HIS A 9 -23.47 2.13 0.40
C HIS A 9 -23.54 0.69 -0.12
N GLU A 10 -22.46 0.18 -0.72
CA GLU A 10 -22.43 -1.20 -1.22
C GLU A 10 -22.51 -2.24 -0.08
N LEU A 11 -21.89 -1.96 1.07
CA LEU A 11 -22.02 -2.82 2.25
C LEU A 11 -23.45 -2.80 2.81
N GLN A 12 -24.15 -1.65 2.76
CA GLN A 12 -25.55 -1.54 3.15
C GLN A 12 -26.48 -2.33 2.22
N GLU A 13 -26.29 -2.21 0.91
CA GLU A 13 -27.07 -2.95 -0.09
C GLU A 13 -26.94 -4.47 0.08
N ARG A 14 -25.77 -4.93 0.54
CA ARG A 14 -25.48 -6.35 0.81
C ARG A 14 -25.83 -6.79 2.25
N ASN A 15 -26.40 -5.92 3.08
CA ASN A 15 -26.68 -6.16 4.50
C ASN A 15 -25.45 -6.56 5.32
N LEU A 16 -24.27 -6.05 4.96
CA LEU A 16 -23.00 -6.28 5.66
C LEU A 16 -22.58 -5.11 6.55
N TRP A 17 -23.29 -3.98 6.48
CA TRP A 17 -22.97 -2.79 7.26
C TRP A 17 -23.62 -2.84 8.63
N ASP A 18 -22.80 -2.98 9.66
CA ASP A 18 -23.16 -2.93 11.08
C ASP A 18 -22.07 -2.23 11.90
N GLU A 19 -22.26 -2.09 13.21
CA GLU A 19 -21.30 -1.43 14.10
C GLU A 19 -19.99 -2.25 14.24
N GLU A 20 -20.08 -3.57 14.11
CA GLU A 20 -18.91 -4.44 14.08
C GLU A 20 -18.06 -4.20 12.83
N MET A 21 -18.69 -4.17 11.65
CA MET A 21 -18.02 -3.84 10.37
C MET A 21 -17.34 -2.46 10.43
N ARG A 22 -18.02 -1.48 10.99
CA ARG A 22 -17.44 -0.15 11.21
C ARG A 22 -16.20 -0.21 12.08
N THR A 23 -16.26 -0.98 13.17
CA THR A 23 -15.13 -1.15 14.09
C THR A 23 -13.97 -1.88 13.44
N GLU A 24 -14.24 -2.92 12.64
CA GLU A 24 -13.23 -3.65 11.87
C GLU A 24 -12.53 -2.74 10.85
N LEU A 25 -13.29 -1.93 10.11
CA LEU A 25 -12.73 -0.96 9.17
C LEU A 25 -11.84 0.09 9.84
N ILE A 26 -12.23 0.57 11.04
CA ILE A 26 -11.41 1.50 11.82
C ILE A 26 -10.12 0.82 12.27
N ARG A 27 -10.20 -0.42 12.76
CA ARG A 27 -9.06 -1.22 13.21
C ARG A 27 -8.09 -1.54 12.07
N SER A 28 -8.62 -1.79 10.87
CA SER A 28 -7.85 -2.06 9.65
C SER A 28 -7.35 -0.78 8.95
N GLU A 29 -7.46 0.39 9.59
CA GLU A 29 -7.08 1.70 9.01
C GLU A 29 -7.74 2.00 7.66
N GLY A 30 -8.93 1.45 7.43
CA GLY A 30 -9.73 1.60 6.20
C GLY A 30 -9.45 0.54 5.14
N SER A 31 -8.55 -0.42 5.38
CA SER A 31 -8.37 -1.57 4.50
C SER A 31 -9.53 -2.55 4.61
N VAL A 32 -10.01 -3.04 3.48
CA VAL A 32 -11.02 -4.10 3.40
C VAL A 32 -10.40 -5.49 3.23
N GLN A 33 -9.09 -5.58 2.99
CA GLN A 33 -8.43 -6.82 2.59
C GLN A 33 -8.42 -7.88 3.69
N THR A 34 -8.28 -7.46 4.95
CA THR A 34 -8.18 -8.35 6.12
C THR A 34 -9.53 -8.74 6.71
N ILE A 35 -10.63 -8.17 6.22
CA ILE A 35 -11.97 -8.41 6.75
C ILE A 35 -12.61 -9.59 6.00
N GLU A 36 -12.78 -10.73 6.67
CA GLU A 36 -13.29 -11.96 6.05
C GLU A 36 -14.72 -11.83 5.54
N ARG A 37 -15.56 -11.05 6.23
CA ARG A 37 -16.97 -10.82 5.89
C ARG A 37 -17.18 -10.07 4.58
N ILE A 38 -16.15 -9.38 4.07
CA ILE A 38 -16.23 -8.62 2.82
C ILE A 38 -15.90 -9.54 1.64
N PRO A 39 -16.79 -9.62 0.63
CA PRO A 39 -16.56 -10.43 -0.56
C PRO A 39 -15.36 -9.95 -1.40
N ASP A 40 -14.75 -10.87 -2.14
CA ASP A 40 -13.52 -10.60 -2.91
C ASP A 40 -13.72 -9.60 -4.06
N ASP A 41 -14.93 -9.50 -4.60
CA ASP A 41 -15.27 -8.49 -5.61
C ASP A 41 -15.14 -7.07 -5.04
N LEU A 42 -15.63 -6.82 -3.83
CA LEU A 42 -15.44 -5.54 -3.14
C LEU A 42 -13.97 -5.32 -2.74
N LYS A 43 -13.27 -6.36 -2.28
CA LYS A 43 -11.84 -6.28 -1.97
C LYS A 43 -11.01 -5.88 -3.17
N SER A 44 -11.36 -6.34 -4.36
CA SER A 44 -10.65 -6.00 -5.59
C SER A 44 -10.78 -4.53 -5.97
N VAL A 45 -11.93 -3.92 -5.70
CA VAL A 45 -12.25 -2.53 -6.05
C VAL A 45 -11.75 -1.55 -5.00
N TYR A 46 -11.99 -1.85 -3.71
CA TYR A 46 -11.71 -0.93 -2.60
C TYR A 46 -10.33 -1.14 -1.98
N ARG A 47 -9.28 -1.05 -2.82
CA ARG A 47 -7.89 -1.06 -2.35
C ARG A 47 -7.45 0.30 -1.88
N THR A 48 -6.70 0.33 -0.78
CA THR A 48 -6.03 1.54 -0.32
C THR A 48 -4.80 1.86 -1.18
N ALA A 49 -4.29 3.09 -1.10
CA ALA A 49 -3.07 3.49 -1.80
C ALA A 49 -1.83 2.64 -1.42
N TRP A 50 -1.85 2.02 -0.24
CA TRP A 50 -0.78 1.14 0.25
C TRP A 50 -0.82 -0.26 -0.37
N GLU A 51 -1.97 -0.68 -0.84
CA GLU A 51 -2.24 -2.01 -1.41
C GLU A 51 -2.16 -2.02 -2.94
N ILE A 52 -2.16 -0.84 -3.55
CA ILE A 52 -2.00 -0.70 -5.00
C ILE A 52 -0.51 -0.78 -5.35
N PRO A 53 -0.10 -1.67 -6.29
CA PRO A 53 1.29 -1.73 -6.74
C PRO A 53 1.74 -0.38 -7.31
N MET A 54 2.88 0.13 -6.83
CA MET A 54 3.41 1.40 -7.33
C MET A 54 3.80 1.33 -8.80
N LYS A 55 4.14 0.16 -9.30
CA LYS A 55 4.36 -0.09 -10.72
C LYS A 55 3.17 0.39 -11.57
N SER A 56 1.95 0.03 -11.21
CA SER A 56 0.75 0.46 -11.94
C SER A 56 0.57 1.98 -11.94
N LEU A 57 0.86 2.66 -10.83
CA LEU A 57 0.81 4.12 -10.77
C LEU A 57 1.86 4.77 -11.69
N ILE A 58 3.06 4.20 -11.72
CA ILE A 58 4.16 4.67 -12.56
C ILE A 58 3.82 4.46 -14.04
N GLU A 59 3.32 3.29 -14.42
CA GLU A 59 2.89 2.99 -15.79
C GLU A 59 1.79 3.95 -16.25
N MET A 60 0.75 4.14 -15.45
CA MET A 60 -0.31 5.12 -15.75
C MET A 60 0.23 6.54 -15.91
N ALA A 61 1.22 6.92 -15.13
CA ALA A 61 1.84 8.24 -15.23
C ALA A 61 2.73 8.36 -16.49
N ALA A 62 3.42 7.29 -16.86
CA ALA A 62 4.21 7.23 -18.09
C ALA A 62 3.32 7.34 -19.33
N ASP A 63 2.22 6.59 -19.38
CA ASP A 63 1.27 6.64 -20.49
C ASP A 63 0.67 8.04 -20.66
N ARG A 64 0.26 8.68 -19.57
CA ARG A 64 -0.24 10.07 -19.61
C ARG A 64 0.82 11.07 -20.04
N GLY A 65 2.08 10.79 -19.68
CA GLY A 65 3.23 11.67 -19.97
C GLY A 65 3.39 12.03 -21.44
N ALA A 66 2.97 11.14 -22.35
CA ALA A 66 3.02 11.37 -23.80
C ALA A 66 2.03 12.45 -24.28
N TYR A 67 1.02 12.77 -23.48
CA TYR A 67 -0.09 13.66 -23.86
C TYR A 67 -0.16 14.95 -23.04
N ILE A 68 0.83 15.21 -22.21
CA ILE A 68 0.87 16.40 -21.36
C ILE A 68 2.23 17.10 -21.45
N ASP A 69 2.23 18.42 -21.44
CA ASP A 69 3.43 19.24 -21.55
C ASP A 69 4.18 19.38 -20.21
N GLN A 70 3.47 19.29 -19.11
CA GLN A 70 4.02 19.49 -17.77
C GLN A 70 4.46 18.19 -17.09
N SER A 71 5.35 18.35 -16.12
CA SER A 71 5.69 17.27 -15.19
C SER A 71 4.50 16.93 -14.29
N GLN A 72 4.35 15.66 -13.97
CA GLN A 72 3.29 15.19 -13.09
C GLN A 72 3.73 15.21 -11.64
N SER A 73 2.88 15.70 -10.74
CA SER A 73 3.07 15.60 -9.29
C SER A 73 2.71 14.19 -8.80
N LEU A 74 3.50 13.19 -9.20
CA LEU A 74 3.26 11.80 -8.89
C LEU A 74 3.67 11.49 -7.45
N ASN A 75 2.68 11.14 -6.62
CA ASN A 75 2.89 10.65 -5.27
C ASN A 75 3.06 9.14 -5.28
N LEU A 76 4.10 8.67 -4.60
CA LEU A 76 4.40 7.25 -4.43
C LEU A 76 4.19 6.84 -2.98
N PHE A 77 3.79 5.60 -2.76
CA PHE A 77 3.48 5.04 -1.45
C PHE A 77 4.28 3.78 -1.22
N MET A 78 4.95 3.68 -0.08
CA MET A 78 5.73 2.50 0.29
C MET A 78 5.67 2.30 1.80
N GLU A 79 4.99 1.28 2.26
CA GLU A 79 4.77 1.02 3.68
C GLU A 79 6.07 0.81 4.44
N SER A 80 6.98 -0.01 3.89
CA SER A 80 8.27 -0.33 4.50
C SER A 80 9.40 -0.05 3.51
N PRO A 81 9.88 1.22 3.43
CA PRO A 81 10.91 1.58 2.49
C PRO A 81 12.26 0.96 2.87
N THR A 82 12.89 0.29 1.90
CA THR A 82 14.29 -0.13 1.95
C THR A 82 15.04 0.53 0.80
N ILE A 83 16.37 0.62 0.92
CA ILE A 83 17.21 1.23 -0.13
C ILE A 83 16.99 0.53 -1.48
N ASN A 84 16.93 -0.80 -1.48
CA ASN A 84 16.75 -1.59 -2.69
C ASN A 84 15.38 -1.35 -3.33
N ARG A 85 14.30 -1.39 -2.54
CA ARG A 85 12.94 -1.13 -3.03
C ARG A 85 12.80 0.28 -3.58
N LEU A 86 13.37 1.26 -2.90
CA LEU A 86 13.38 2.66 -3.37
C LEU A 86 14.16 2.79 -4.67
N SER A 87 15.36 2.22 -4.74
CA SER A 87 16.20 2.26 -5.94
C SER A 87 15.48 1.60 -7.12
N SER A 88 14.91 0.41 -6.95
CA SER A 88 14.17 -0.29 -8.00
C SER A 88 12.98 0.53 -8.50
N MET A 89 12.20 1.09 -7.61
CA MET A 89 11.02 1.90 -7.94
C MET A 89 11.41 3.16 -8.73
N TYR A 90 12.40 3.91 -8.27
CA TYR A 90 12.84 5.12 -8.97
C TYR A 90 13.54 4.82 -10.31
N MET A 91 14.30 3.72 -10.38
CA MET A 91 14.90 3.28 -11.64
C MET A 91 13.84 2.84 -12.64
N PHE A 92 12.77 2.19 -12.19
CA PHE A 92 11.64 1.85 -13.03
C PHE A 92 10.93 3.12 -13.54
N ALA A 93 10.65 4.08 -12.67
CA ALA A 93 10.06 5.35 -13.05
C ALA A 93 10.90 6.11 -14.08
N TRP A 94 12.23 6.15 -13.89
CA TRP A 94 13.15 6.77 -14.83
C TRP A 94 13.18 6.06 -16.18
N LYS A 95 13.28 4.72 -16.20
CA LYS A 95 13.24 3.91 -17.43
C LYS A 95 11.93 4.06 -18.19
N SER A 96 10.82 4.26 -17.48
CA SER A 96 9.49 4.53 -18.05
C SER A 96 9.33 5.95 -18.60
N GLY A 97 10.38 6.78 -18.56
CA GLY A 97 10.36 8.14 -19.11
C GLY A 97 9.68 9.19 -18.23
N ILE A 98 9.45 8.90 -16.96
CA ILE A 98 8.87 9.88 -16.02
C ILE A 98 9.92 10.93 -15.70
N LYS A 99 9.55 12.20 -15.90
CA LYS A 99 10.44 13.35 -15.67
C LYS A 99 10.67 13.64 -14.19
N THR A 100 9.60 13.55 -13.39
CA THR A 100 9.62 13.86 -11.95
C THR A 100 8.64 13.00 -11.19
N THR A 101 8.98 12.74 -9.92
CA THR A 101 8.06 12.31 -8.88
C THR A 101 7.90 13.44 -7.88
N TYR A 102 6.95 13.34 -6.95
CA TYR A 102 6.74 14.37 -5.93
C TYR A 102 6.96 13.80 -4.53
N TYR A 103 5.90 13.44 -3.81
CA TYR A 103 6.06 12.87 -2.47
C TYR A 103 6.28 11.36 -2.53
N LEU A 104 7.23 10.89 -1.73
CA LEU A 104 7.25 9.52 -1.26
C LEU A 104 6.58 9.49 0.12
N ARG A 105 5.52 8.73 0.26
CA ARG A 105 4.82 8.53 1.53
C ARG A 105 5.16 7.15 2.09
N SER A 106 5.59 7.12 3.34
CA SER A 106 5.87 5.88 4.07
C SER A 106 5.03 5.84 5.35
N ARG A 107 4.78 4.64 5.85
CA ARG A 107 4.22 4.46 7.19
C ARG A 107 5.34 4.44 8.22
N PRO A 108 5.12 4.95 9.45
CA PRO A 108 6.08 4.81 10.53
C PRO A 108 6.27 3.34 10.88
N ALA A 109 7.50 2.96 11.27
CA ALA A 109 7.82 1.60 11.67
C ALA A 109 7.03 1.16 12.92
N THR A 110 6.68 2.10 13.79
CA THR A 110 5.90 1.83 15.01
C THR A 110 4.43 2.17 14.77
N ARG A 111 3.56 1.18 14.87
CA ARG A 111 2.11 1.42 14.87
C ARG A 111 1.67 1.91 16.25
N ILE A 112 1.05 3.08 16.30
CA ILE A 112 0.40 3.58 17.50
C ILE A 112 -0.98 2.92 17.56
N ASN A 113 -1.19 2.03 18.53
CA ASN A 113 -2.52 1.44 18.76
C ASN A 113 -3.51 2.55 19.12
N GLN A 114 -4.59 2.64 18.36
CA GLN A 114 -5.66 3.59 18.67
C GLN A 114 -6.42 3.06 19.90
N THR A 115 -6.25 3.76 21.02
CA THR A 115 -6.86 3.43 22.32
C THR A 115 -8.39 3.63 22.40
N THR A 116 -9.03 4.06 21.32
CA THR A 116 -10.47 4.32 21.29
C THR A 116 -11.35 3.07 21.08
N VAL A 117 -10.73 1.90 20.86
CA VAL A 117 -11.46 0.63 20.76
C VAL A 117 -11.14 -0.19 22.01
N THR A 118 -12.15 -0.47 22.83
CA THR A 118 -12.03 -1.30 24.01
C THR A 118 -11.52 -2.68 23.63
N THR A 119 -10.23 -2.94 23.86
CA THR A 119 -9.60 -4.22 23.61
C THR A 119 -9.72 -5.06 24.88
N SER A 120 -10.46 -6.16 24.81
CA SER A 120 -10.34 -7.25 25.77
C SER A 120 -9.00 -7.95 25.51
N SER A 121 -8.08 -7.82 26.48
CA SER A 121 -6.85 -8.56 26.76
C SER A 121 -5.67 -8.51 25.77
N PRO A 122 -4.48 -8.15 26.27
CA PRO A 122 -3.25 -8.27 25.52
C PRO A 122 -2.56 -9.62 25.79
N THR A 123 -2.17 -10.32 24.76
CA THR A 123 -1.14 -11.34 24.86
C THR A 123 0.16 -10.73 24.34
N PRO A 124 1.23 -10.64 25.13
CA PRO A 124 2.51 -10.17 24.64
C PRO A 124 3.24 -11.32 23.96
N SER A 125 3.49 -11.22 22.68
CA SER A 125 4.53 -12.02 22.04
C SER A 125 5.57 -11.07 21.46
N GLY A 126 6.72 -11.01 22.12
CA GLY A 126 7.94 -10.46 21.60
C GLY A 126 8.50 -11.37 20.51
N GLY A 127 9.20 -10.78 19.57
CA GLY A 127 9.90 -11.48 18.51
C GLY A 127 10.70 -10.50 17.67
N ASP A 128 11.93 -10.21 18.12
CA ASP A 128 13.00 -9.67 17.29
C ASP A 128 13.22 -10.57 16.09
N GLY A 129 13.21 -9.98 14.90
CA GLY A 129 13.53 -10.65 13.65
C GLY A 129 14.18 -9.70 12.65
N LEU A 130 15.35 -9.13 12.99
CA LEU A 130 16.28 -8.62 11.98
C LEU A 130 16.89 -9.81 11.24
N THR A 131 16.29 -10.25 10.15
CA THR A 131 16.96 -11.16 9.21
C THR A 131 17.94 -10.36 8.36
N ASN A 132 19.22 -10.51 8.64
CA ASN A 132 20.31 -10.11 7.75
C ASN A 132 20.17 -10.88 6.43
N LYS A 133 19.72 -10.20 5.38
CA LYS A 133 19.80 -10.71 4.01
C LYS A 133 21.26 -10.67 3.55
N THR A 134 21.71 -11.77 2.97
CA THR A 134 23.09 -11.95 2.49
C THR A 134 23.41 -11.04 1.30
N ALA A 135 24.70 -10.72 1.10
CA ALA A 135 25.18 -9.85 0.02
C ALA A 135 24.81 -10.35 -1.39
N GLU A 136 24.48 -11.64 -1.54
CA GLU A 136 24.05 -12.25 -2.81
C GLU A 136 22.61 -11.89 -3.19
N GLU A 137 21.70 -11.71 -2.21
CA GLU A 137 20.34 -11.22 -2.46
C GLU A 137 20.29 -9.74 -2.84
N LEU A 138 21.31 -8.98 -2.43
CA LEU A 138 21.51 -7.58 -2.80
C LEU A 138 21.95 -7.42 -4.27
N ALA A 139 22.78 -8.32 -4.77
CA ALA A 139 23.29 -8.28 -6.16
C ALA A 139 22.17 -8.63 -7.16
N CYS A 140 21.31 -9.58 -6.85
CA CYS A 140 20.24 -10.03 -7.74
C CYS A 140 19.21 -8.93 -8.06
N SER A 141 18.92 -8.04 -7.12
CA SER A 141 17.95 -6.97 -7.31
C SER A 141 18.48 -5.79 -8.16
N LEU A 142 19.78 -5.64 -8.27
CA LEU A 142 20.43 -4.60 -9.07
C LEU A 142 20.57 -4.99 -10.55
N GLU A 143 20.74 -6.28 -10.84
CA GLU A 143 20.97 -6.78 -12.19
C GLU A 143 19.68 -7.08 -12.98
N ASN A 144 18.54 -7.29 -12.31
CA ASN A 144 17.30 -7.66 -12.98
C ASN A 144 16.08 -6.94 -12.38
N PRO A 145 15.88 -5.64 -12.69
CA PRO A 145 14.79 -4.85 -12.10
C PRO A 145 13.39 -5.30 -12.54
N GLU A 146 13.27 -6.10 -13.62
CA GLU A 146 11.97 -6.59 -14.12
C GLU A 146 11.44 -7.80 -13.32
N SER A 147 12.31 -8.53 -12.63
CA SER A 147 11.95 -9.68 -11.80
C SER A 147 11.88 -9.37 -10.30
N CYS A 148 12.00 -8.09 -9.92
CA CYS A 148 12.02 -7.70 -8.52
C CYS A 148 10.59 -7.65 -7.96
N ASP A 149 10.25 -8.55 -7.04
CA ASP A 149 8.98 -8.58 -6.28
C ASP A 149 8.69 -7.30 -5.48
N SER A 150 9.65 -6.39 -5.43
CA SER A 150 9.53 -5.15 -4.66
C SER A 150 8.61 -4.11 -5.30
N CYS A 151 8.22 -4.31 -6.57
CA CYS A 151 7.29 -3.44 -7.29
C CYS A 151 5.89 -4.06 -7.46
N GLN A 152 5.67 -5.28 -6.96
CA GLN A 152 4.35 -5.90 -6.95
C GLN A 152 3.46 -5.36 -5.84
#